data_a304be3e90f4d37ef8d8721e7ead19f0
#
_entry.id   a304be3e90f4d37ef8d8721e7ead19f0
#
_cell.length_a   1.000
_cell.length_b   1.000
_cell.length_c   1.000
_cell.angle_alpha   90.00
_cell.angle_beta   90.00
_cell.angle_gamma   90.00
#
_symmetry.space_group_name_H-M   'P 1'
#
loop_
_entity.id
_entity.type
_entity.pdbx_description
1 polymer ?
#
loop_
_entity_poly.entity_id
_entity_poly.type
_entity_poly.pdbx_seq_one_letter_code
_entity_poly.pdbx_strand_id
1 'polypeptide(L)'
;MDYKGIAGIFKGLAASGSWGCFDEFNRLVPEVLSVCSVQFKSVTDAIKGGRSRFKIEGDEMDIDPTCGAFITMNPGYLGRSELPEGLKALFRPITVVVPDLELICENMLMSEGFVDAKILAKKFTTLYFLCRDLLSKASHYDWGLRAIKSVLVVAGAFKRAEPNQIELAILLRALRDFNTPKIVAEDWDIFFGLLGDLFPGLDVPRKIDARFEAVIAKATEEQKLLTDENFIRKVVELGELLVIRHCVFTMGPPGAGKSSTWKTLARA
;
A
#
# COMPACT_ATOMS: atom_id res chain seq x y z
N MET A 1 5.49 19.14 -5.83
CA MET A 1 6.24 19.55 -7.05
C MET A 1 5.52 20.74 -7.62
N ASP A 2 6.22 21.80 -7.93
CA ASP A 2 5.66 23.00 -8.53
C ASP A 2 5.70 22.95 -10.07
N TYR A 3 5.03 23.91 -10.73
CA TYR A 3 4.95 23.94 -12.19
C TYR A 3 6.31 24.21 -12.86
N LYS A 4 7.25 24.94 -12.18
CA LYS A 4 8.59 25.20 -12.71
C LYS A 4 9.47 23.96 -12.71
N GLY A 5 9.39 23.15 -11.66
CA GLY A 5 10.08 21.88 -11.59
C GLY A 5 9.64 20.90 -12.69
N ILE A 6 8.32 20.85 -12.97
CA ILE A 6 7.78 20.02 -14.04
C ILE A 6 8.19 20.54 -15.42
N ALA A 7 8.18 21.87 -15.61
CA ALA A 7 8.69 22.47 -16.85
C ALA A 7 10.15 22.10 -17.11
N GLY A 8 11.00 22.12 -16.07
CA GLY A 8 12.39 21.69 -16.17
C GLY A 8 12.52 20.24 -16.62
N ILE A 9 11.65 19.35 -16.11
CA ILE A 9 11.63 17.95 -16.54
C ILE A 9 11.20 17.83 -18.02
N PHE A 10 10.12 18.51 -18.42
CA PHE A 10 9.68 18.49 -19.82
C PHE A 10 10.73 19.06 -20.77
N LYS A 11 11.44 20.13 -20.39
CA LYS A 11 12.57 20.67 -21.14
C LYS A 11 13.67 19.63 -21.32
N GLY A 12 14.05 18.93 -20.23
CA GLY A 12 15.06 17.87 -20.26
C GLY A 12 14.67 16.70 -21.16
N LEU A 13 13.43 16.23 -21.08
CA LEU A 13 12.92 15.15 -21.92
C LEU A 13 12.91 15.55 -23.40
N ALA A 14 12.43 16.75 -23.71
CA ALA A 14 12.34 17.26 -25.08
C ALA A 14 13.74 17.43 -25.70
N ALA A 15 14.71 17.95 -24.94
CA ALA A 15 16.07 18.16 -25.44
C ALA A 15 16.86 16.85 -25.63
N SER A 16 16.60 15.84 -24.79
CA SER A 16 17.36 14.57 -24.78
C SER A 16 16.74 13.45 -25.61
N GLY A 17 15.48 13.58 -26.04
CA GLY A 17 14.72 12.49 -26.65
C GLY A 17 14.34 11.36 -25.69
N SER A 18 14.49 11.58 -24.37
CA SER A 18 14.25 10.57 -23.36
C SER A 18 12.78 10.33 -23.08
N TRP A 19 12.45 9.17 -22.53
CA TRP A 19 11.12 8.81 -22.09
C TRP A 19 10.95 9.10 -20.61
N GLY A 20 9.89 9.86 -20.24
CA GLY A 20 9.53 10.15 -18.86
C GLY A 20 8.33 9.33 -18.40
N CYS A 21 8.42 8.73 -17.22
CA CYS A 21 7.29 8.08 -16.57
C CYS A 21 6.88 8.86 -15.31
N PHE A 22 5.65 9.36 -15.30
CA PHE A 22 5.08 10.15 -14.21
C PHE A 22 4.01 9.31 -13.50
N ASP A 23 4.42 8.70 -12.39
CA ASP A 23 3.52 7.84 -11.60
C ASP A 23 2.58 8.71 -10.75
N GLU A 24 1.30 8.30 -10.69
CA GLU A 24 0.24 8.98 -9.93
C GLU A 24 0.12 10.49 -10.24
N PHE A 25 0.09 10.83 -11.50
CA PHE A 25 0.11 12.22 -11.98
C PHE A 25 -1.07 13.06 -11.45
N ASN A 26 -2.21 12.46 -11.18
CA ASN A 26 -3.38 13.10 -10.59
C ASN A 26 -3.29 13.42 -9.08
N ARG A 27 -2.13 13.21 -8.45
CA ARG A 27 -1.82 13.71 -7.09
C ARG A 27 -1.37 15.18 -7.08
N LEU A 28 -1.03 15.72 -8.24
CA LEU A 28 -0.73 17.15 -8.36
C LEU A 28 -2.00 17.97 -8.16
N VAL A 29 -1.83 19.17 -7.61
CA VAL A 29 -2.97 20.10 -7.45
C VAL A 29 -3.48 20.59 -8.79
N PRO A 30 -4.79 20.88 -8.95
CA PRO A 30 -5.41 21.22 -10.22
C PRO A 30 -4.75 22.40 -10.96
N GLU A 31 -4.26 23.39 -10.20
CA GLU A 31 -3.57 24.57 -10.74
C GLU A 31 -2.28 24.16 -11.48
N VAL A 32 -1.50 23.27 -10.88
CA VAL A 32 -0.26 22.76 -11.49
C VAL A 32 -0.59 21.89 -12.71
N LEU A 33 -1.60 21.03 -12.62
CA LEU A 33 -2.04 20.20 -13.75
C LEU A 33 -2.47 21.04 -14.96
N SER A 34 -3.14 22.16 -14.73
CA SER A 34 -3.57 23.09 -15.80
C SER A 34 -2.37 23.72 -16.51
N VAL A 35 -1.35 24.13 -15.77
CA VAL A 35 -0.10 24.67 -16.35
C VAL A 35 0.67 23.57 -17.08
N CYS A 36 0.77 22.37 -16.52
CA CYS A 36 1.40 21.22 -17.17
C CYS A 36 0.75 20.89 -18.52
N SER A 37 -0.56 21.05 -18.62
CA SER A 37 -1.28 20.87 -19.89
C SER A 37 -0.76 21.78 -20.99
N VAL A 38 -0.55 23.06 -20.69
CA VAL A 38 -0.02 24.04 -21.65
C VAL A 38 1.43 23.73 -22.01
N GLN A 39 2.25 23.41 -21.01
CA GLN A 39 3.67 23.09 -21.21
C GLN A 39 3.83 21.85 -22.09
N PHE A 40 3.14 20.77 -21.76
CA PHE A 40 3.23 19.52 -22.52
C PHE A 40 2.60 19.64 -23.92
N LYS A 41 1.56 20.48 -24.07
CA LYS A 41 1.00 20.79 -25.37
C LYS A 41 2.04 21.45 -26.29
N SER A 42 2.86 22.36 -25.78
CA SER A 42 3.92 22.99 -26.57
C SER A 42 4.92 21.97 -27.12
N VAL A 43 5.27 20.96 -26.32
CA VAL A 43 6.14 19.85 -26.75
C VAL A 43 5.46 19.00 -27.83
N THR A 44 4.21 18.58 -27.59
CA THR A 44 3.49 17.71 -28.54
C THR A 44 3.20 18.41 -29.86
N ASP A 45 2.86 19.71 -29.84
CA ASP A 45 2.62 20.49 -31.06
C ASP A 45 3.92 20.70 -31.87
N ALA A 46 5.06 20.85 -31.21
CA ALA A 46 6.36 20.93 -31.88
C ALA A 46 6.73 19.61 -32.58
N ILE A 47 6.52 18.48 -31.91
CA ILE A 47 6.75 17.14 -32.50
C ILE A 47 5.84 16.90 -33.70
N LYS A 48 4.52 17.16 -33.54
CA LYS A 48 3.55 16.99 -34.62
C LYS A 48 3.83 17.91 -35.83
N GLY A 49 4.36 19.11 -35.54
CA GLY A 49 4.73 20.06 -36.56
C GLY A 49 6.10 19.80 -37.20
N GLY A 50 6.84 18.76 -36.80
CA GLY A 50 8.17 18.46 -37.31
C GLY A 50 9.18 19.58 -37.07
N ARG A 51 9.00 20.36 -36.02
CA ARG A 51 9.87 21.51 -35.70
C ARG A 51 11.16 21.01 -35.02
N SER A 52 12.29 21.60 -35.37
CA SER A 52 13.58 21.35 -34.70
C SER A 52 13.75 22.17 -33.42
N ARG A 53 12.97 23.26 -33.26
CA ARG A 53 13.00 24.15 -32.09
C ARG A 53 11.58 24.51 -31.65
N PHE A 54 11.40 24.74 -30.36
CA PHE A 54 10.12 25.14 -29.78
C PHE A 54 10.32 26.07 -28.57
N LYS A 55 9.23 26.73 -28.17
CA LYS A 55 9.22 27.60 -27.01
C LYS A 55 8.45 26.97 -25.86
N ILE A 56 9.04 26.97 -24.68
CA ILE A 56 8.40 26.56 -23.43
C ILE A 56 8.75 27.55 -22.31
N GLU A 57 7.76 28.16 -21.68
CA GLU A 57 7.91 29.21 -20.63
C GLU A 57 8.82 30.39 -21.04
N GLY A 58 8.84 30.73 -22.31
CA GLY A 58 9.68 31.84 -22.83
C GLY A 58 11.05 31.43 -23.33
N ASP A 59 11.54 30.25 -22.95
CA ASP A 59 12.83 29.72 -23.42
C ASP A 59 12.66 29.02 -24.77
N GLU A 60 13.55 29.31 -25.69
CA GLU A 60 13.65 28.63 -26.97
C GLU A 60 14.71 27.53 -26.90
N MET A 61 14.36 26.32 -27.29
CA MET A 61 15.26 25.16 -27.20
C MET A 61 15.04 24.18 -28.34
N ASP A 62 16.02 23.33 -28.57
CA ASP A 62 15.95 22.24 -29.54
C ASP A 62 15.08 21.11 -29.02
N ILE A 63 14.44 20.37 -29.94
CA ILE A 63 13.58 19.24 -29.60
C ILE A 63 14.04 17.99 -30.36
N ASP A 64 14.17 16.90 -29.62
CA ASP A 64 14.31 15.56 -30.18
C ASP A 64 12.92 14.91 -30.25
N PRO A 65 12.43 14.55 -31.45
CA PRO A 65 11.09 14.00 -31.62
C PRO A 65 10.91 12.60 -31.03
N THR A 66 11.97 11.94 -30.58
CA THR A 66 11.91 10.61 -29.95
C THR A 66 11.46 10.66 -28.48
N CYS A 67 11.35 11.87 -27.90
CA CYS A 67 10.91 12.02 -26.52
C CYS A 67 9.46 11.53 -26.34
N GLY A 68 9.20 10.89 -25.17
CA GLY A 68 7.89 10.37 -24.81
C GLY A 68 7.53 10.63 -23.36
N ALA A 69 6.26 10.80 -23.07
CA ALA A 69 5.78 10.90 -21.70
C ALA A 69 4.66 9.88 -21.44
N PHE A 70 4.78 9.18 -20.33
CA PHE A 70 3.83 8.19 -19.83
C PHE A 70 3.34 8.64 -18.47
N ILE A 71 2.04 8.63 -18.27
CA ILE A 71 1.42 8.98 -16.98
C ILE A 71 0.63 7.79 -16.47
N THR A 72 0.65 7.58 -15.15
CA THR A 72 -0.29 6.68 -14.49
C THR A 72 -1.25 7.47 -13.63
N MET A 73 -2.46 6.97 -13.48
CA MET A 73 -3.42 7.50 -12.54
C MET A 73 -4.41 6.43 -12.09
N ASN A 74 -4.89 6.58 -10.87
CA ASN A 74 -6.00 5.76 -10.36
C ASN A 74 -7.23 6.67 -10.22
N PRO A 75 -8.31 6.43 -10.98
CA PRO A 75 -9.54 7.19 -10.85
C PRO A 75 -10.26 6.89 -9.54
N GLY A 76 -11.02 7.84 -9.01
CA GLY A 76 -11.96 7.62 -7.90
C GLY A 76 -11.40 7.54 -6.49
N TYR A 77 -10.11 7.80 -6.27
CA TYR A 77 -9.55 7.86 -4.91
C TYR A 77 -9.74 9.23 -4.27
N LEU A 78 -10.11 9.25 -2.98
CA LEU A 78 -10.19 10.47 -2.18
C LEU A 78 -8.86 11.24 -2.19
N GLY A 79 -8.94 12.57 -2.41
CA GLY A 79 -7.75 13.44 -2.42
C GLY A 79 -6.97 13.44 -3.73
N ARG A 80 -7.51 12.87 -4.82
CA ARG A 80 -6.94 12.94 -6.17
C ARG A 80 -7.80 13.81 -7.07
N SER A 81 -7.12 14.66 -7.84
CA SER A 81 -7.78 15.54 -8.81
C SER A 81 -8.11 14.78 -10.09
N GLU A 82 -9.21 15.13 -10.74
CA GLU A 82 -9.39 14.73 -12.13
C GLU A 82 -8.41 15.50 -13.02
N LEU A 83 -7.92 14.84 -14.06
CA LEU A 83 -7.08 15.51 -15.03
C LEU A 83 -7.91 16.51 -15.84
N PRO A 84 -7.42 17.75 -16.06
CA PRO A 84 -8.06 18.70 -16.95
C PRO A 84 -8.27 18.10 -18.35
N GLU A 85 -9.39 18.43 -18.99
CA GLU A 85 -9.73 17.91 -20.33
C GLU A 85 -8.63 18.20 -21.37
N GLY A 86 -8.03 19.38 -21.31
CA GLY A 86 -6.90 19.74 -22.18
C GLY A 86 -5.71 18.82 -22.02
N LEU A 87 -5.47 18.29 -20.81
CA LEU A 87 -4.39 17.35 -20.55
C LEU A 87 -4.77 15.93 -20.98
N LYS A 88 -6.00 15.48 -20.69
CA LYS A 88 -6.51 14.18 -21.16
C LYS A 88 -6.40 14.03 -22.68
N ALA A 89 -6.69 15.10 -23.44
CA ALA A 89 -6.64 15.09 -24.90
C ALA A 89 -5.21 14.93 -25.48
N LEU A 90 -4.17 15.21 -24.69
CA LEU A 90 -2.77 15.06 -25.13
C LEU A 90 -2.26 13.61 -25.02
N PHE A 91 -2.89 12.79 -24.18
CA PHE A 91 -2.50 11.43 -23.93
C PHE A 91 -3.45 10.42 -24.59
N ARG A 92 -2.91 9.29 -24.98
CA ARG A 92 -3.68 8.13 -25.41
C ARG A 92 -4.16 7.38 -24.18
N PRO A 93 -5.46 7.34 -23.86
CA PRO A 93 -5.95 6.57 -22.72
C PRO A 93 -5.82 5.06 -22.96
N ILE A 94 -5.34 4.37 -21.95
CA ILE A 94 -5.27 2.92 -21.87
C ILE A 94 -5.86 2.49 -20.54
N THR A 95 -6.94 1.72 -20.59
CA THR A 95 -7.61 1.22 -19.39
C THR A 95 -6.97 -0.09 -18.94
N VAL A 96 -6.56 -0.15 -17.68
CA VAL A 96 -6.07 -1.36 -17.03
C VAL A 96 -7.15 -1.86 -16.08
N VAL A 97 -7.64 -3.07 -16.29
CA VAL A 97 -8.65 -3.71 -15.45
C VAL A 97 -8.05 -4.27 -14.17
N VAL A 98 -8.88 -4.40 -13.13
CA VAL A 98 -8.47 -5.07 -11.89
C VAL A 98 -8.16 -6.54 -12.21
N PRO A 99 -6.97 -7.05 -11.84
CA PRO A 99 -6.62 -8.43 -12.11
C PRO A 99 -7.45 -9.40 -11.28
N ASP A 100 -7.51 -10.66 -11.73
CA ASP A 100 -8.11 -11.75 -10.96
C ASP A 100 -7.27 -12.04 -9.71
N LEU A 101 -7.77 -11.57 -8.56
CA LEU A 101 -7.07 -11.71 -7.29
C LEU A 101 -7.03 -13.15 -6.80
N GLU A 102 -8.06 -13.97 -7.11
CA GLU A 102 -8.11 -15.39 -6.71
C GLU A 102 -6.99 -16.16 -7.42
N LEU A 103 -6.85 -15.97 -8.72
CA LEU A 103 -5.80 -16.64 -9.51
C LEU A 103 -4.38 -16.19 -9.08
N ILE A 104 -4.22 -14.92 -8.76
CA ILE A 104 -2.93 -14.40 -8.23
C ILE A 104 -2.61 -15.03 -6.87
N CYS A 105 -3.58 -15.09 -5.96
CA CYS A 105 -3.41 -15.71 -4.65
C CYS A 105 -3.07 -17.20 -4.77
N GLU A 106 -3.77 -17.95 -5.65
CA GLU A 106 -3.52 -19.36 -5.90
C GLU A 106 -2.07 -19.58 -6.35
N ASN A 107 -1.62 -18.85 -7.38
CA ASN A 107 -0.26 -18.98 -7.89
C ASN A 107 0.80 -18.61 -6.82
N MET A 108 0.55 -17.58 -6.03
CA MET A 108 1.46 -17.19 -4.95
C MET A 108 1.52 -18.21 -3.83
N LEU A 109 0.37 -18.78 -3.42
CA LEU A 109 0.32 -19.86 -2.42
C LEU A 109 1.05 -21.10 -2.91
N MET A 110 0.84 -21.48 -4.18
CA MET A 110 1.58 -22.60 -4.78
C MET A 110 3.09 -22.35 -4.78
N SER A 111 3.53 -21.15 -5.11
CA SER A 111 4.96 -20.79 -5.09
C SER A 111 5.58 -20.83 -3.68
N GLU A 112 4.77 -20.60 -2.64
CA GLU A 112 5.18 -20.71 -1.24
C GLU A 112 5.07 -22.15 -0.68
N GLY A 113 4.64 -23.12 -1.50
CA GLY A 113 4.60 -24.55 -1.17
C GLY A 113 3.29 -25.01 -0.52
N PHE A 114 2.19 -24.31 -0.70
CA PHE A 114 0.86 -24.74 -0.26
C PHE A 114 0.26 -25.72 -1.27
N VAL A 115 -0.25 -26.85 -0.79
CA VAL A 115 -0.88 -27.90 -1.62
C VAL A 115 -2.34 -27.53 -1.92
N ASP A 116 -3.07 -27.05 -0.91
CA ASP A 116 -4.49 -26.67 -1.02
C ASP A 116 -4.68 -25.23 -1.53
N ALA A 117 -3.73 -24.71 -2.31
CA ALA A 117 -3.64 -23.30 -2.72
C ALA A 117 -4.94 -22.73 -3.28
N LYS A 118 -5.68 -23.50 -4.08
CA LYS A 118 -6.94 -23.06 -4.70
C LYS A 118 -8.04 -22.78 -3.68
N ILE A 119 -8.24 -23.67 -2.72
CA ILE A 119 -9.25 -23.50 -1.67
C ILE A 119 -8.86 -22.34 -0.76
N LEU A 120 -7.57 -22.25 -0.42
CA LEU A 120 -7.02 -21.21 0.44
C LEU A 120 -7.10 -19.84 -0.23
N ALA A 121 -6.81 -19.73 -1.53
CA ALA A 121 -6.95 -18.51 -2.31
C ALA A 121 -8.38 -17.98 -2.30
N LYS A 122 -9.37 -18.86 -2.49
CA LYS A 122 -10.78 -18.49 -2.46
C LYS A 122 -11.19 -17.94 -1.08
N LYS A 123 -10.81 -18.62 0.01
CA LYS A 123 -11.09 -18.15 1.38
C LYS A 123 -10.43 -16.81 1.67
N PHE A 124 -9.18 -16.65 1.25
CA PHE A 124 -8.42 -15.41 1.40
C PHE A 124 -9.09 -14.23 0.69
N THR A 125 -9.39 -14.38 -0.59
CA THR A 125 -10.02 -13.32 -1.40
C THR A 125 -11.41 -12.99 -0.91
N THR A 126 -12.20 -14.00 -0.51
CA THR A 126 -13.52 -13.80 0.09
C THR A 126 -13.42 -12.96 1.37
N LEU A 127 -12.48 -13.27 2.27
CA LEU A 127 -12.26 -12.45 3.48
C LEU A 127 -11.99 -10.99 3.13
N TYR A 128 -11.11 -10.73 2.17
CA TYR A 128 -10.73 -9.37 1.80
C TYR A 128 -11.87 -8.60 1.14
N PHE A 129 -12.70 -9.25 0.34
CA PHE A 129 -13.92 -8.64 -0.20
C PHE A 129 -14.92 -8.32 0.90
N LEU A 130 -15.17 -9.25 1.84
CA LEU A 130 -16.06 -9.02 2.96
C LEU A 130 -15.53 -7.91 3.90
N CYS A 131 -14.25 -7.91 4.22
CA CYS A 131 -13.63 -6.83 4.99
C CYS A 131 -13.78 -5.47 4.31
N ARG A 132 -13.57 -5.40 2.98
CA ARG A 132 -13.76 -4.16 2.23
C ARG A 132 -15.20 -3.66 2.27
N ASP A 133 -16.17 -4.57 2.27
CA ASP A 133 -17.58 -4.22 2.15
C ASP A 133 -18.25 -3.99 3.52
N LEU A 134 -17.88 -4.75 4.55
CA LEU A 134 -18.53 -4.77 5.87
C LEU A 134 -17.84 -3.93 6.94
N LEU A 135 -16.50 -3.79 6.89
CA LEU A 135 -15.79 -2.97 7.86
C LEU A 135 -15.98 -1.47 7.59
N SER A 136 -15.66 -0.64 8.57
CA SER A 136 -15.66 0.81 8.42
C SER A 136 -14.78 1.25 7.26
N LYS A 137 -15.05 2.41 6.67
CA LYS A 137 -14.26 2.95 5.55
C LYS A 137 -13.08 3.78 6.04
N ALA A 138 -12.37 3.27 7.07
CA ALA A 138 -11.21 3.95 7.62
C ALA A 138 -10.14 4.17 6.53
N SER A 139 -9.59 5.37 6.46
CA SER A 139 -8.69 5.81 5.38
C SER A 139 -7.39 5.01 5.27
N HIS A 140 -7.00 4.30 6.33
CA HIS A 140 -5.79 3.48 6.38
C HIS A 140 -6.02 2.01 6.01
N TYR A 141 -7.29 1.59 5.79
CA TYR A 141 -7.57 0.23 5.34
C TYR A 141 -7.17 0.04 3.90
N ASP A 142 -6.33 -0.95 3.67
CA ASP A 142 -5.95 -1.42 2.35
C ASP A 142 -6.24 -2.91 2.22
N TRP A 143 -7.17 -3.24 1.34
CA TRP A 143 -7.59 -4.61 0.99
C TRP A 143 -7.20 -4.95 -0.44
N GLY A 144 -6.24 -4.21 -1.00
CA GLY A 144 -5.76 -4.38 -2.37
C GLY A 144 -4.64 -5.41 -2.51
N LEU A 145 -4.18 -5.58 -3.75
CA LEU A 145 -3.16 -6.56 -4.13
C LEU A 145 -1.85 -6.44 -3.33
N ARG A 146 -1.46 -5.21 -2.95
CA ARG A 146 -0.24 -5.00 -2.14
C ARG A 146 -0.34 -5.63 -0.75
N ALA A 147 -1.50 -5.47 -0.10
CA ALA A 147 -1.77 -6.08 1.20
C ALA A 147 -1.83 -7.60 1.09
N ILE A 148 -2.54 -8.12 0.08
CA ILE A 148 -2.63 -9.54 -0.24
C ILE A 148 -1.23 -10.15 -0.38
N LYS A 149 -0.40 -9.58 -1.25
CA LYS A 149 0.98 -10.05 -1.48
C LYS A 149 1.80 -10.12 -0.20
N SER A 150 1.66 -9.13 0.68
CA SER A 150 2.40 -9.10 1.94
C SER A 150 1.99 -10.21 2.90
N VAL A 151 0.70 -10.47 3.03
CA VAL A 151 0.19 -11.57 3.88
C VAL A 151 0.62 -12.93 3.34
N LEU A 152 0.59 -13.12 2.02
CA LEU A 152 1.00 -14.39 1.41
C LEU A 152 2.48 -14.70 1.64
N VAL A 153 3.36 -13.69 1.58
CA VAL A 153 4.79 -13.85 1.93
C VAL A 153 4.95 -14.26 3.40
N VAL A 154 4.17 -13.67 4.31
CA VAL A 154 4.18 -14.04 5.74
C VAL A 154 3.65 -15.46 5.93
N ALA A 155 2.57 -15.84 5.25
CA ALA A 155 2.04 -17.21 5.27
C ALA A 155 3.08 -18.23 4.78
N GLY A 156 3.82 -17.90 3.72
CA GLY A 156 4.93 -18.71 3.22
C GLY A 156 6.06 -18.86 4.24
N ALA A 157 6.41 -17.79 4.94
CA ALA A 157 7.41 -17.86 6.02
C ALA A 157 6.95 -18.78 7.16
N PHE A 158 5.68 -18.70 7.57
CA PHE A 158 5.12 -19.61 8.58
C PHE A 158 5.09 -21.06 8.09
N LYS A 159 4.76 -21.31 6.81
CA LYS A 159 4.77 -22.67 6.23
C LYS A 159 6.16 -23.27 6.25
N ARG A 160 7.20 -22.49 5.94
CA ARG A 160 8.60 -22.96 6.02
C ARG A 160 9.07 -23.21 7.45
N ALA A 161 8.61 -22.39 8.40
CA ALA A 161 8.97 -22.56 9.82
C ALA A 161 8.26 -23.76 10.46
N GLU A 162 7.03 -24.04 10.07
CA GLU A 162 6.17 -25.08 10.65
C GLU A 162 5.55 -25.97 9.54
N PRO A 163 6.36 -26.78 8.81
CA PRO A 163 5.91 -27.49 7.60
C PRO A 163 4.84 -28.56 7.87
N ASN A 164 4.75 -29.06 9.09
CA ASN A 164 3.79 -30.11 9.48
C ASN A 164 2.45 -29.57 9.98
N GLN A 165 2.31 -28.26 10.09
CA GLN A 165 1.04 -27.62 10.47
C GLN A 165 0.02 -27.68 9.34
N ILE A 166 -1.27 -27.69 9.72
CA ILE A 166 -2.38 -27.63 8.79
C ILE A 166 -2.33 -26.31 8.02
N GLU A 167 -2.31 -26.36 6.69
CA GLU A 167 -2.20 -25.18 5.83
C GLU A 167 -3.26 -24.12 6.10
N LEU A 168 -4.47 -24.55 6.39
CA LEU A 168 -5.60 -23.69 6.75
C LEU A 168 -5.32 -22.90 8.04
N ALA A 169 -4.68 -23.55 9.03
CA ALA A 169 -4.28 -22.90 10.29
C ALA A 169 -3.15 -21.88 10.10
N ILE A 170 -2.20 -22.20 9.23
CA ILE A 170 -1.11 -21.28 8.86
C ILE A 170 -1.67 -20.02 8.20
N LEU A 171 -2.58 -20.19 7.23
CA LEU A 171 -3.21 -19.05 6.55
C LEU A 171 -4.06 -18.21 7.49
N LEU A 172 -4.89 -18.84 8.34
CA LEU A 172 -5.68 -18.15 9.36
C LEU A 172 -4.78 -17.30 10.28
N ARG A 173 -3.69 -17.87 10.76
CA ARG A 173 -2.72 -17.17 11.60
C ARG A 173 -2.11 -15.98 10.88
N ALA A 174 -1.66 -16.16 9.63
CA ALA A 174 -1.08 -15.07 8.85
C ALA A 174 -2.09 -13.94 8.61
N LEU A 175 -3.33 -14.26 8.28
CA LEU A 175 -4.41 -13.31 8.08
C LEU A 175 -4.73 -12.53 9.36
N ARG A 176 -4.83 -13.23 10.49
CA ARG A 176 -5.11 -12.62 11.79
C ARG A 176 -3.97 -11.71 12.22
N ASP A 177 -2.76 -12.25 12.33
CA ASP A 177 -1.62 -11.56 12.93
C ASP A 177 -1.19 -10.34 12.10
N PHE A 178 -1.30 -10.41 10.77
CA PHE A 178 -0.98 -9.29 9.89
C PHE A 178 -2.05 -8.19 9.91
N ASN A 179 -3.34 -8.54 10.03
CA ASN A 179 -4.42 -7.56 9.90
C ASN A 179 -4.83 -6.97 11.26
N THR A 180 -4.80 -7.73 12.35
CA THR A 180 -5.24 -7.27 13.69
C THR A 180 -4.64 -5.90 14.09
N PRO A 181 -3.35 -5.61 13.89
CA PRO A 181 -2.77 -4.33 14.31
C PRO A 181 -3.36 -3.10 13.62
N LYS A 182 -3.94 -3.26 12.42
CA LYS A 182 -4.53 -2.16 11.63
C LYS A 182 -6.03 -2.01 11.84
N ILE A 183 -6.71 -3.02 12.39
CA ILE A 183 -8.15 -2.98 12.61
C ILE A 183 -8.47 -2.04 13.79
N VAL A 184 -9.43 -1.13 13.59
CA VAL A 184 -9.95 -0.27 14.66
C VAL A 184 -10.83 -1.07 15.61
N ALA A 185 -10.95 -0.62 16.87
CA ALA A 185 -11.66 -1.36 17.90
C ALA A 185 -13.13 -1.65 17.55
N GLU A 186 -13.80 -0.72 16.87
CA GLU A 186 -15.20 -0.84 16.43
C GLU A 186 -15.43 -1.98 15.42
N ASP A 187 -14.40 -2.32 14.63
CA ASP A 187 -14.47 -3.33 13.59
C ASP A 187 -13.96 -4.71 14.06
N TRP A 188 -13.47 -4.81 15.29
CA TRP A 188 -12.86 -6.04 15.80
C TRP A 188 -13.82 -7.23 15.79
N ASP A 189 -15.00 -7.05 16.35
CA ASP A 189 -15.99 -8.14 16.47
C ASP A 189 -16.40 -8.65 15.08
N ILE A 190 -16.58 -7.73 14.12
CA ILE A 190 -16.89 -8.08 12.73
C ILE A 190 -15.74 -8.85 12.10
N PHE A 191 -14.51 -8.37 12.24
CA PHE A 191 -13.34 -9.00 11.65
C PHE A 191 -13.09 -10.41 12.19
N PHE A 192 -13.17 -10.60 13.51
CA PHE A 192 -13.01 -11.92 14.13
C PHE A 192 -14.17 -12.85 13.83
N GLY A 193 -15.40 -12.32 13.73
CA GLY A 193 -16.57 -13.08 13.25
C GLY A 193 -16.34 -13.63 11.84
N LEU A 194 -15.90 -12.78 10.90
CA LEU A 194 -15.58 -13.20 9.53
C LEU A 194 -14.48 -14.28 9.47
N LEU A 195 -13.46 -14.16 10.32
CA LEU A 195 -12.42 -15.19 10.43
C LEU A 195 -13.00 -16.51 10.93
N GLY A 196 -13.85 -16.48 11.96
CA GLY A 196 -14.51 -17.67 12.50
C GLY A 196 -15.42 -18.38 11.47
N ASP A 197 -16.18 -17.61 10.70
CA ASP A 197 -17.09 -18.14 9.67
C ASP A 197 -16.33 -18.76 8.49
N LEU A 198 -15.23 -18.16 8.06
CA LEU A 198 -14.43 -18.66 6.95
C LEU A 198 -13.50 -19.83 7.34
N PHE A 199 -13.14 -19.93 8.62
CA PHE A 199 -12.25 -20.96 9.14
C PHE A 199 -12.88 -21.74 10.32
N PRO A 200 -14.03 -22.39 10.12
CA PRO A 200 -14.78 -23.02 11.20
C PRO A 200 -13.98 -24.15 11.87
N GLY A 201 -14.09 -24.23 13.20
CA GLY A 201 -13.47 -25.31 13.98
C GLY A 201 -11.95 -25.20 14.15
N LEU A 202 -11.35 -24.12 13.71
CA LEU A 202 -9.91 -23.86 13.90
C LEU A 202 -9.73 -22.82 15.00
N ASP A 203 -9.26 -23.27 16.17
CA ASP A 203 -8.75 -22.39 17.21
C ASP A 203 -7.22 -22.37 17.12
N VAL A 204 -6.69 -21.28 16.59
CA VAL A 204 -5.25 -21.08 16.49
C VAL A 204 -4.86 -19.99 17.48
N PRO A 205 -4.37 -20.35 18.68
CA PRO A 205 -3.97 -19.36 19.67
C PRO A 205 -2.86 -18.46 19.11
N ARG A 206 -2.86 -17.19 19.55
CA ARG A 206 -1.77 -16.28 19.22
C ARG A 206 -0.48 -16.83 19.86
N LYS A 207 0.59 -16.93 19.09
CA LYS A 207 1.89 -17.32 19.60
C LYS A 207 2.50 -16.12 20.32
N ILE A 208 2.42 -16.14 21.62
CA ILE A 208 2.94 -15.09 22.49
C ILE A 208 4.40 -15.41 22.84
N ASP A 209 5.30 -14.47 22.60
CA ASP A 209 6.65 -14.54 23.15
C ASP A 209 6.67 -13.92 24.56
N ALA A 210 6.45 -14.76 25.58
CA ALA A 210 6.40 -14.33 26.96
C ALA A 210 7.72 -13.64 27.43
N ARG A 211 8.87 -13.96 26.80
CA ARG A 211 10.13 -13.29 27.11
C ARG A 211 10.13 -11.86 26.60
N PHE A 212 9.66 -11.67 25.36
CA PHE A 212 9.57 -10.36 24.76
C PHE A 212 8.56 -9.47 25.49
N GLU A 213 7.38 -10.02 25.85
CA GLU A 213 6.40 -9.29 26.66
C GLU A 213 6.95 -8.87 28.04
N ALA A 214 7.70 -9.74 28.72
CA ALA A 214 8.31 -9.40 30.00
C ALA A 214 9.36 -8.28 29.87
N VAL A 215 10.15 -8.26 28.80
CA VAL A 215 11.11 -7.18 28.54
C VAL A 215 10.39 -5.87 28.26
N ILE A 216 9.31 -5.90 27.49
CA ILE A 216 8.47 -4.71 27.21
C ILE A 216 7.83 -4.19 28.50
N ALA A 217 7.27 -5.08 29.34
CA ALA A 217 6.68 -4.70 30.62
C ALA A 217 7.70 -3.95 31.50
N LYS A 218 8.91 -4.50 31.63
CA LYS A 218 10.01 -3.86 32.37
C LYS A 218 10.38 -2.49 31.78
N ALA A 219 10.51 -2.38 30.45
CA ALA A 219 10.81 -1.11 29.77
C ALA A 219 9.69 -0.08 29.97
N THR A 220 8.43 -0.54 30.10
CA THR A 220 7.26 0.31 30.38
C THR A 220 7.35 0.88 31.80
N GLU A 221 7.65 0.06 32.78
CA GLU A 221 7.84 0.47 34.20
C GLU A 221 8.99 1.45 34.35
N GLU A 222 10.12 1.21 33.68
CA GLU A 222 11.26 2.13 33.69
C GLU A 222 10.92 3.52 33.14
N GLN A 223 9.95 3.61 32.23
CA GLN A 223 9.43 4.88 31.71
C GLN A 223 8.33 5.50 32.60
N LYS A 224 8.01 4.88 33.74
CA LYS A 224 6.93 5.28 34.64
C LYS A 224 5.57 5.35 33.95
N LEU A 225 5.34 4.44 33.00
CA LEU A 225 4.07 4.24 32.33
C LEU A 225 3.33 3.08 32.99
N LEU A 226 2.00 3.07 32.86
CA LEU A 226 1.17 1.97 33.32
C LEU A 226 1.37 0.74 32.44
N THR A 227 1.62 -0.42 33.06
CA THR A 227 1.72 -1.72 32.38
C THR A 227 0.33 -2.29 32.09
N ASP A 228 -0.39 -1.68 31.16
CA ASP A 228 -1.67 -2.15 30.68
C ASP A 228 -1.48 -3.21 29.58
N GLU A 229 -2.26 -4.28 29.62
CA GLU A 229 -2.17 -5.38 28.64
C GLU A 229 -2.38 -4.91 27.20
N ASN A 230 -3.28 -3.96 26.98
CA ASN A 230 -3.50 -3.38 25.66
C ASN A 230 -2.29 -2.59 25.15
N PHE A 231 -1.65 -1.85 26.06
CA PHE A 231 -0.44 -1.10 25.71
C PHE A 231 0.72 -2.05 25.36
N ILE A 232 0.99 -3.05 26.21
CA ILE A 232 2.02 -4.07 25.97
C ILE A 232 1.76 -4.75 24.62
N ARG A 233 0.52 -5.19 24.38
CA ARG A 233 0.13 -5.80 23.11
C ARG A 233 0.43 -4.91 21.91
N LYS A 234 0.14 -3.61 21.99
CA LYS A 234 0.43 -2.66 20.89
C LYS A 234 1.92 -2.47 20.64
N VAL A 235 2.74 -2.55 21.67
CA VAL A 235 4.21 -2.51 21.55
C VAL A 235 4.73 -3.79 20.88
N VAL A 236 4.21 -4.96 21.27
CA VAL A 236 4.52 -6.26 20.65
C VAL A 236 4.13 -6.26 19.17
N GLU A 237 2.89 -5.87 18.86
CA GLU A 237 2.37 -5.76 17.49
C GLU A 237 3.26 -4.85 16.61
N LEU A 238 3.73 -3.73 17.15
CA LEU A 238 4.65 -2.85 16.45
C LEU A 238 5.98 -3.54 16.15
N GLY A 239 6.54 -4.29 17.11
CA GLY A 239 7.77 -5.06 16.94
C GLY A 239 7.61 -6.14 15.85
N GLU A 240 6.54 -6.91 15.91
CA GLU A 240 6.21 -7.94 14.91
C GLU A 240 6.06 -7.34 13.49
N LEU A 241 5.40 -6.19 13.38
CA LEU A 241 5.23 -5.51 12.08
C LEU A 241 6.56 -5.00 11.50
N LEU A 242 7.48 -4.53 12.34
CA LEU A 242 8.80 -4.04 11.90
C LEU A 242 9.70 -5.16 11.35
N VAL A 243 9.47 -6.41 11.77
CA VAL A 243 10.14 -7.58 11.19
C VAL A 243 9.67 -7.83 9.75
N ILE A 244 8.40 -7.53 9.47
CA ILE A 244 7.77 -7.80 8.15
C ILE A 244 7.88 -6.60 7.21
N ARG A 245 7.84 -5.38 7.76
CA ARG A 245 7.80 -4.12 7.03
C ARG A 245 8.96 -3.21 7.44
N HIS A 246 9.63 -2.64 6.48
CA HIS A 246 10.71 -1.67 6.75
C HIS A 246 10.21 -0.36 7.37
N CYS A 247 8.94 0.00 7.13
CA CYS A 247 8.33 1.23 7.64
C CYS A 247 6.92 0.95 8.14
N VAL A 248 6.58 1.52 9.30
CA VAL A 248 5.26 1.41 9.93
C VAL A 248 4.78 2.81 10.31
N PHE A 249 3.53 3.14 9.96
CA PHE A 249 2.87 4.35 10.44
C PHE A 249 2.07 4.04 11.71
N THR A 250 2.44 4.67 12.83
CA THR A 250 1.61 4.66 14.05
C THR A 250 0.59 5.79 13.98
N MET A 251 -0.67 5.45 13.77
CA MET A 251 -1.77 6.38 13.60
C MET A 251 -2.69 6.41 14.83
N GLY A 252 -3.32 7.55 15.07
CA GLY A 252 -4.28 7.73 16.15
C GLY A 252 -4.42 9.19 16.57
N PRO A 253 -5.44 9.53 17.38
CA PRO A 253 -5.66 10.90 17.86
C PRO A 253 -4.52 11.39 18.75
N PRO A 254 -4.41 12.72 19.01
CA PRO A 254 -3.51 13.26 20.02
C PRO A 254 -3.74 12.59 21.38
N GLY A 255 -2.67 12.29 22.10
CA GLY A 255 -2.74 11.63 23.41
C GLY A 255 -2.90 10.12 23.41
N ALA A 256 -3.06 9.46 22.25
CA ALA A 256 -3.24 8.00 22.13
C ALA A 256 -1.99 7.14 22.41
N GLY A 257 -0.92 7.70 22.94
CA GLY A 257 0.28 6.94 23.32
C GLY A 257 1.20 6.54 22.16
N LYS A 258 1.01 7.05 20.93
CA LYS A 258 1.82 6.68 19.74
C LYS A 258 3.32 6.77 19.98
N SER A 259 3.77 7.89 20.54
CA SER A 259 5.19 8.10 20.84
C SER A 259 5.68 7.23 21.98
N SER A 260 4.84 6.92 22.94
CA SER A 260 5.18 6.00 24.04
C SER A 260 5.39 4.59 23.50
N THR A 261 4.55 4.11 22.58
CA THR A 261 4.65 2.77 22.00
C THR A 261 6.00 2.54 21.33
N TRP A 262 6.43 3.40 20.39
CA TRP A 262 7.72 3.16 19.74
C TRP A 262 8.92 3.44 20.63
N LYS A 263 8.82 4.38 21.61
CA LYS A 263 9.89 4.64 22.57
C LYS A 263 10.08 3.46 23.53
N THR A 264 8.99 2.83 23.97
CA THR A 264 9.04 1.62 24.80
C THR A 264 9.66 0.46 24.03
N LEU A 265 9.26 0.26 22.76
CA LEU A 265 9.88 -0.76 21.91
C LEU A 265 11.38 -0.53 21.70
N ALA A 266 11.80 0.73 21.51
CA ALA A 266 13.22 1.06 21.33
C ALA A 266 14.07 0.86 22.59
N ARG A 267 13.46 0.79 23.78
CA ARG A 267 14.13 0.50 25.05
C ARG A 267 14.16 -0.98 25.40
N ALA A 268 13.15 -1.73 24.93
CA ALA A 268 13.03 -3.16 25.13
C ALA A 268 14.05 -3.95 24.28
#